data_ab9e604335b06a920c9d9cab3bb6f66c
#
_entry.id   ab9e604335b06a920c9d9cab3bb6f66c
#
_cell.length_a   1.000
_cell.length_b   1.000
_cell.length_c   1.000
_cell.angle_alpha   90.00
_cell.angle_beta   90.00
_cell.angle_gamma   90.00
#
_symmetry.space_group_name_H-M   'P 1'
#
loop_
_entity.id
_entity.type
_entity.pdbx_description
1 polymer ?
#
loop_
_entity_poly.entity_id
_entity_poly.type
_entity_poly.pdbx_seq_one_letter_code
_entity_poly.pdbx_strand_id
1 'polypeptide(L)'
;NYNIDPKEIERIDIKSGKGTLNLLGLPLETKAHPRNPVDVQFSSSWGAVCGLVYGRASLVEYADSETGIWNPLLREVADKVKTFEYDSRCDPRDIKKSPYEGAIVKVTMNDGTVYEKYFPEAMGSEEMPQTYDDVIKKFRGNVDYAGKNRPSEENVDKIIEICSELDKCEDVRILNELMVW
;
A
#
# COMPACT_ATOMS: atom_id res chain seq x y z
N ASN A 1 15.79 3.46 1.70
CA ASN A 1 15.06 4.49 0.94
C ASN A 1 16.04 5.06 -0.09
N TYR A 2 15.75 4.81 -1.35
CA TYR A 2 16.43 5.47 -2.45
C TYR A 2 15.72 6.82 -2.64
N ASN A 3 16.44 7.91 -2.71
CA ASN A 3 15.86 9.23 -2.97
C ASN A 3 15.60 9.35 -4.48
N ILE A 4 14.51 8.73 -4.94
CA ILE A 4 14.12 8.67 -6.36
C ILE A 4 13.28 9.90 -6.69
N ASP A 5 13.70 10.68 -7.71
CA ASP A 5 12.83 11.70 -8.30
C ASP A 5 11.82 11.00 -9.26
N PRO A 6 10.51 11.07 -8.98
CA PRO A 6 9.51 10.41 -9.82
C PRO A 6 9.49 10.87 -11.28
N LYS A 7 9.95 12.11 -11.55
CA LYS A 7 10.02 12.67 -12.90
C LYS A 7 11.13 12.04 -13.73
N GLU A 8 12.20 11.61 -13.06
CA GLU A 8 13.35 10.96 -13.71
C GLU A 8 13.18 9.45 -13.89
N ILE A 9 12.04 8.90 -13.54
CA ILE A 9 11.72 7.50 -13.79
C ILE A 9 11.43 7.30 -15.28
N GLU A 10 12.15 6.38 -15.91
CA GLU A 10 11.89 5.91 -17.29
C GLU A 10 10.87 4.77 -17.27
N ARG A 11 11.04 3.81 -16.35
CA ARG A 11 10.25 2.58 -16.33
C ARG A 11 10.17 1.95 -14.94
N ILE A 12 9.01 1.35 -14.65
CA ILE A 12 8.76 0.58 -13.44
C ILE A 12 8.30 -0.82 -13.85
N ASP A 13 9.08 -1.85 -13.49
CA ASP A 13 8.72 -3.24 -13.70
C ASP A 13 8.24 -3.86 -12.37
N ILE A 14 7.04 -4.41 -12.36
CA ILE A 14 6.47 -5.12 -11.21
C ILE A 14 6.33 -6.58 -11.59
N LYS A 15 7.06 -7.47 -10.89
CA LYS A 15 6.96 -8.91 -11.04
C LYS A 15 6.27 -9.49 -9.82
N SER A 16 5.27 -10.32 -10.03
CA SER A 16 4.54 -10.98 -8.95
C SER A 16 4.07 -12.36 -9.39
N GLY A 17 3.70 -13.21 -8.44
CA GLY A 17 3.13 -14.51 -8.72
C GLY A 17 1.87 -14.42 -9.56
N LYS A 18 1.55 -15.51 -10.27
CA LYS A 18 0.44 -15.57 -11.23
C LYS A 18 -0.90 -15.14 -10.63
N GLY A 19 -1.19 -15.57 -9.39
CA GLY A 19 -2.43 -15.21 -8.70
C GLY A 19 -2.51 -13.70 -8.45
N THR A 20 -1.45 -13.11 -7.90
CA THR A 20 -1.34 -11.68 -7.64
C THR A 20 -1.37 -10.88 -8.94
N LEU A 21 -0.66 -11.33 -9.98
CA LEU A 21 -0.67 -10.69 -11.29
C LEU A 21 -2.09 -10.62 -11.87
N ASN A 22 -2.82 -11.73 -11.87
CA ASN A 22 -4.18 -11.79 -12.41
C ASN A 22 -5.17 -10.90 -11.63
N LEU A 23 -5.03 -10.83 -10.32
CA LEU A 23 -5.95 -10.07 -9.47
C LEU A 23 -5.61 -8.58 -9.43
N LEU A 24 -4.33 -8.25 -9.27
CA LEU A 24 -3.86 -6.89 -8.96
C LEU A 24 -3.06 -6.23 -10.09
N GLY A 25 -2.54 -7.00 -11.04
CA GLY A 25 -1.68 -6.51 -12.12
C GLY A 25 -2.36 -6.37 -13.48
N LEU A 26 -3.40 -7.16 -13.72
CA LEU A 26 -4.06 -7.23 -15.04
C LEU A 26 -5.57 -6.93 -14.97
N PRO A 27 -6.17 -6.41 -16.04
CA PRO A 27 -5.50 -5.83 -17.21
C PRO A 27 -4.75 -4.54 -16.84
N LEU A 28 -3.54 -4.37 -17.34
CA LEU A 28 -2.63 -3.29 -16.92
C LEU A 28 -3.24 -1.90 -17.10
N GLU A 29 -3.93 -1.65 -18.21
CA GLU A 29 -4.57 -0.37 -18.49
C GLU A 29 -5.51 0.08 -17.36
N THR A 30 -6.36 -0.83 -16.88
CA THR A 30 -7.30 -0.53 -15.78
C THR A 30 -6.58 -0.38 -14.45
N LYS A 31 -5.51 -1.17 -14.24
CA LYS A 31 -4.74 -1.16 -12.97
C LYS A 31 -3.84 0.07 -12.86
N ALA A 32 -3.28 0.54 -13.97
CA ALA A 32 -2.48 1.76 -14.01
C ALA A 32 -3.35 3.03 -13.93
N HIS A 33 -4.58 2.98 -14.45
CA HIS A 33 -5.49 4.11 -14.50
C HIS A 33 -6.83 3.82 -13.80
N PRO A 34 -6.85 3.71 -12.48
CA PRO A 34 -8.06 3.48 -11.71
C PRO A 34 -9.06 4.62 -11.92
N ARG A 35 -10.36 4.29 -11.88
CA ARG A 35 -11.46 5.23 -12.12
C ARG A 35 -12.28 5.52 -10.87
N ASN A 36 -12.04 4.73 -9.83
CA ASN A 36 -12.74 4.83 -8.55
C ASN A 36 -11.88 4.19 -7.43
N PRO A 37 -12.21 4.42 -6.15
CA PRO A 37 -11.45 3.86 -5.01
C PRO A 37 -11.37 2.33 -4.98
N VAL A 38 -12.35 1.62 -5.55
CA VAL A 38 -12.31 0.15 -5.59
C VAL A 38 -11.26 -0.34 -6.60
N ASP A 39 -11.21 0.28 -7.79
CA ASP A 39 -10.18 -0.04 -8.79
C ASP A 39 -8.77 0.10 -8.18
N VAL A 40 -8.55 1.15 -7.37
CA VAL A 40 -7.28 1.44 -6.71
C VAL A 40 -6.88 0.34 -5.72
N GLN A 41 -7.81 -0.11 -4.90
CA GLN A 41 -7.56 -1.13 -3.87
C GLN A 41 -7.10 -2.45 -4.47
N PHE A 42 -7.47 -2.70 -5.72
CA PHE A 42 -7.09 -3.89 -6.48
C PHE A 42 -6.02 -3.60 -7.54
N SER A 43 -5.10 -2.67 -7.27
CA SER A 43 -4.02 -2.29 -8.19
C SER A 43 -2.64 -2.30 -7.55
N SER A 44 -1.82 -3.28 -7.93
CA SER A 44 -0.39 -3.28 -7.57
C SER A 44 0.38 -2.14 -8.26
N SER A 45 -0.03 -1.75 -9.46
CA SER A 45 0.55 -0.62 -10.19
C SER A 45 0.37 0.68 -9.43
N TRP A 46 -0.85 0.98 -8.99
CA TRP A 46 -1.14 2.21 -8.24
C TRP A 46 -0.44 2.24 -6.89
N GLY A 47 -0.47 1.12 -6.15
CA GLY A 47 0.25 1.01 -4.87
C GLY A 47 1.74 1.27 -5.01
N ALA A 48 2.39 0.72 -6.05
CA ALA A 48 3.81 0.95 -6.32
C ALA A 48 4.08 2.42 -6.67
N VAL A 49 3.25 3.04 -7.51
CA VAL A 49 3.37 4.46 -7.90
C VAL A 49 3.23 5.37 -6.68
N CYS A 50 2.22 5.16 -5.83
CA CYS A 50 2.06 5.93 -4.58
C CYS A 50 3.28 5.78 -3.66
N GLY A 51 3.80 4.56 -3.52
CA GLY A 51 5.02 4.30 -2.75
C GLY A 51 6.25 5.01 -3.29
N LEU A 52 6.41 5.10 -4.61
CA LEU A 52 7.53 5.80 -5.26
C LEU A 52 7.43 7.32 -5.16
N VAL A 53 6.21 7.87 -5.31
CA VAL A 53 5.99 9.33 -5.33
C VAL A 53 5.94 9.91 -3.92
N TYR A 54 5.25 9.24 -2.99
CA TYR A 54 4.97 9.78 -1.65
C TYR A 54 5.58 8.97 -0.51
N GLY A 55 6.22 7.84 -0.80
CA GLY A 55 6.72 6.93 0.23
C GLY A 55 5.62 6.22 1.03
N ARG A 56 4.37 6.32 0.59
CA ARG A 56 3.19 5.73 1.23
C ARG A 56 2.11 5.42 0.21
N ALA A 57 1.17 4.56 0.59
CA ALA A 57 -0.08 4.32 -0.10
C ALA A 57 -1.20 4.31 0.95
N SER A 58 -1.96 5.39 1.05
CA SER A 58 -2.95 5.62 2.09
C SER A 58 -4.32 5.98 1.51
N LEU A 59 -5.30 6.22 2.37
CA LEU A 59 -6.64 6.65 1.96
C LEU A 59 -6.62 7.93 1.13
N VAL A 60 -5.64 8.82 1.35
CA VAL A 60 -5.51 10.09 0.60
C VAL A 60 -5.21 9.81 -0.87
N GLU A 61 -4.21 8.95 -1.15
CA GLU A 61 -3.80 8.60 -2.51
C GLU A 61 -4.82 7.69 -3.22
N TYR A 62 -5.72 7.08 -2.44
CA TYR A 62 -6.76 6.18 -2.94
C TYR A 62 -8.13 6.87 -3.08
N ALA A 63 -8.25 8.12 -2.63
CA ALA A 63 -9.49 8.87 -2.69
C ALA A 63 -9.88 9.26 -4.14
N ASP A 64 -11.17 9.41 -4.38
CA ASP A 64 -11.72 10.00 -5.60
C ASP A 64 -11.56 11.53 -5.54
N SER A 65 -10.34 11.99 -5.77
CA SER A 65 -9.94 13.39 -5.63
C SER A 65 -8.74 13.74 -6.52
N GLU A 66 -8.47 15.02 -6.69
CA GLU A 66 -7.28 15.53 -7.40
C GLU A 66 -5.95 15.23 -6.67
N THR A 67 -5.99 14.95 -5.38
CA THR A 67 -4.82 14.50 -4.61
C THR A 67 -4.68 12.98 -4.59
N GLY A 68 -5.74 12.27 -4.95
CA GLY A 68 -5.80 10.81 -5.05
C GLY A 68 -5.74 10.32 -6.49
N ILE A 69 -6.76 9.58 -6.93
CA ILE A 69 -6.77 8.87 -8.23
C ILE A 69 -6.69 9.81 -9.45
N TRP A 70 -7.04 11.09 -9.29
CA TRP A 70 -6.94 12.09 -10.36
C TRP A 70 -5.67 12.94 -10.30
N ASN A 71 -4.71 12.59 -9.43
CA ASN A 71 -3.44 13.29 -9.32
C ASN A 71 -2.63 13.14 -10.61
N PRO A 72 -2.29 14.25 -11.30
CA PRO A 72 -1.60 14.20 -12.60
C PRO A 72 -0.22 13.51 -12.52
N LEU A 73 0.53 13.75 -11.42
CA LEU A 73 1.85 13.14 -11.26
C LEU A 73 1.75 11.62 -11.06
N LEU A 74 0.78 11.15 -10.24
CA LEU A 74 0.58 9.71 -10.05
C LEU A 74 0.21 9.04 -11.37
N ARG A 75 -0.65 9.66 -12.17
CA ARG A 75 -1.08 9.13 -13.47
C ARG A 75 0.06 9.10 -14.48
N GLU A 76 0.87 10.15 -14.55
CA GLU A 76 2.06 10.20 -15.39
C GLU A 76 3.05 9.08 -15.04
N VAL A 77 3.31 8.87 -13.75
CA VAL A 77 4.22 7.80 -13.30
C VAL A 77 3.59 6.42 -13.53
N ALA A 78 2.26 6.29 -13.45
CA ALA A 78 1.56 5.04 -13.70
C ALA A 78 1.68 4.58 -15.17
N ASP A 79 1.79 5.50 -16.14
CA ASP A 79 2.03 5.18 -17.55
C ASP A 79 3.35 4.42 -17.77
N LYS A 80 4.30 4.58 -16.85
CA LYS A 80 5.63 3.95 -16.91
C LYS A 80 5.66 2.52 -16.33
N VAL A 81 4.54 2.06 -15.75
CA VAL A 81 4.45 0.73 -15.13
C VAL A 81 4.28 -0.37 -16.16
N LYS A 82 4.98 -1.48 -15.95
CA LYS A 82 4.79 -2.77 -16.62
C LYS A 82 4.66 -3.86 -15.57
N THR A 83 3.80 -4.84 -15.83
CA THR A 83 3.58 -5.97 -14.93
C THR A 83 3.94 -7.28 -15.62
N PHE A 84 4.58 -8.20 -14.88
CA PHE A 84 5.07 -9.47 -15.40
C PHE A 84 4.78 -10.59 -14.42
N GLU A 85 4.54 -11.79 -14.95
CA GLU A 85 4.52 -13.00 -14.14
C GLU A 85 5.94 -13.27 -13.60
N TYR A 86 6.01 -13.51 -12.28
CA TYR A 86 7.22 -13.92 -11.62
C TYR A 86 7.34 -15.45 -11.70
N ASP A 87 8.40 -15.93 -12.36
CA ASP A 87 8.74 -17.35 -12.37
C ASP A 87 9.82 -17.61 -11.30
N SER A 88 9.40 -18.15 -10.16
CA SER A 88 10.31 -18.47 -9.04
C SER A 88 11.43 -19.44 -9.44
N ARG A 89 11.25 -20.23 -10.51
CA ARG A 89 12.27 -21.14 -11.02
C ARG A 89 13.46 -20.43 -11.66
N CYS A 90 13.25 -19.18 -12.05
CA CYS A 90 14.27 -18.34 -12.68
C CYS A 90 14.97 -17.40 -11.71
N ASP A 91 14.56 -17.36 -10.42
CA ASP A 91 15.16 -16.49 -9.42
C ASP A 91 15.99 -17.33 -8.43
N PRO A 92 17.32 -17.06 -8.35
CA PRO A 92 18.22 -17.78 -7.45
C PRO A 92 17.99 -17.49 -5.96
N ARG A 93 17.11 -16.57 -5.61
CA ARG A 93 16.82 -16.19 -4.22
C ARG A 93 15.97 -17.23 -3.48
N ASP A 94 15.65 -18.36 -4.12
CA ASP A 94 14.93 -19.51 -3.57
C ASP A 94 13.74 -19.08 -2.67
N ILE A 95 12.81 -18.38 -3.31
CA ILE A 95 11.66 -17.85 -2.64
C ILE A 95 10.77 -19.01 -2.24
N LYS A 96 10.57 -19.19 -0.96
CA LYS A 96 9.67 -20.19 -0.40
C LYS A 96 8.35 -20.17 -1.17
N LYS A 97 7.86 -21.36 -1.46
CA LYS A 97 6.59 -21.62 -2.16
C LYS A 97 5.39 -21.16 -1.34
N SER A 98 5.32 -19.85 -1.10
CA SER A 98 4.09 -19.25 -0.59
C SER A 98 3.08 -19.15 -1.73
N PRO A 99 1.81 -19.47 -1.51
CA PRO A 99 0.77 -19.23 -2.50
C PRO A 99 0.61 -17.72 -2.80
N TYR A 100 1.13 -16.87 -1.93
CA TYR A 100 1.22 -15.41 -2.07
C TYR A 100 2.66 -15.01 -2.35
N GLU A 101 3.21 -15.54 -3.44
CA GLU A 101 4.56 -15.24 -3.91
C GLU A 101 4.85 -13.74 -3.80
N GLY A 102 6.02 -13.40 -3.27
CA GLY A 102 6.46 -12.03 -3.11
C GLY A 102 6.49 -11.23 -4.42
N ALA A 103 6.83 -9.98 -4.33
CA ALA A 103 6.93 -9.09 -5.48
C ALA A 103 8.35 -8.55 -5.64
N ILE A 104 8.74 -8.32 -6.90
CA ILE A 104 9.94 -7.56 -7.24
C ILE A 104 9.49 -6.27 -7.90
N VAL A 105 9.97 -5.15 -7.37
CA VAL A 105 9.82 -3.85 -8.02
C VAL A 105 11.19 -3.39 -8.49
N LYS A 106 11.31 -3.17 -9.80
CA LYS A 106 12.50 -2.63 -10.45
C LYS A 106 12.17 -1.28 -11.07
N VAL A 107 12.95 -0.26 -10.73
CA VAL A 107 12.82 1.10 -11.27
C VAL A 107 14.05 1.39 -12.09
N THR A 108 13.84 1.78 -13.36
CA THR A 108 14.89 2.26 -14.25
C THR A 108 14.73 3.78 -14.39
N MET A 109 15.82 4.50 -14.19
CA MET A 109 15.88 5.96 -14.31
C MET A 109 16.30 6.37 -15.72
N ASN A 110 16.01 7.62 -16.12
CA ASN A 110 16.40 8.19 -17.41
C ASN A 110 17.92 8.18 -17.66
N ASP A 111 18.72 8.22 -16.61
CA ASP A 111 20.19 8.13 -16.68
C ASP A 111 20.71 6.69 -16.76
N GLY A 112 19.82 5.70 -16.80
CA GLY A 112 20.14 4.28 -16.82
C GLY A 112 20.40 3.68 -15.44
N THR A 113 20.35 4.44 -14.35
CA THR A 113 20.43 3.91 -12.99
C THR A 113 19.27 2.96 -12.72
N VAL A 114 19.54 1.84 -12.07
CA VAL A 114 18.53 0.82 -11.75
C VAL A 114 18.47 0.58 -10.26
N TYR A 115 17.26 0.65 -9.72
CA TYR A 115 16.94 0.24 -8.35
C TYR A 115 16.04 -0.98 -8.40
N GLU A 116 16.35 -2.01 -7.62
CA GLU A 116 15.54 -3.21 -7.53
C GLU A 116 15.35 -3.60 -6.06
N LYS A 117 14.11 -3.91 -5.69
CA LYS A 117 13.79 -4.41 -4.35
C LYS A 117 12.85 -5.59 -4.45
N TYR A 118 13.19 -6.63 -3.70
CA TYR A 118 12.39 -7.80 -3.47
C TYR A 118 11.61 -7.67 -2.16
N PHE A 119 10.35 -8.02 -2.20
CA PHE A 119 9.44 -8.11 -1.05
C PHE A 119 8.98 -9.55 -0.94
N PRO A 120 9.45 -10.32 0.07
CA PRO A 120 9.14 -11.74 0.19
C PRO A 120 7.67 -12.00 0.45
N GLU A 121 7.03 -11.16 1.27
CA GLU A 121 5.66 -11.30 1.73
C GLU A 121 5.01 -9.91 1.93
N ALA A 122 3.69 -9.90 2.07
CA ALA A 122 2.96 -8.69 2.42
C ALA A 122 3.19 -8.32 3.89
N MET A 123 3.23 -7.03 4.20
CA MET A 123 3.23 -6.56 5.59
C MET A 123 1.97 -7.05 6.32
N GLY A 124 2.15 -7.61 7.51
CA GLY A 124 1.10 -8.20 8.31
C GLY A 124 0.94 -9.71 8.11
N SER A 125 1.76 -10.34 7.24
CA SER A 125 1.88 -11.79 7.16
C SER A 125 2.64 -12.37 8.36
N GLU A 126 2.65 -13.70 8.51
CA GLU A 126 3.39 -14.38 9.56
C GLU A 126 4.89 -14.08 9.47
N GLU A 127 5.43 -14.01 8.25
CA GLU A 127 6.85 -13.74 7.99
C GLU A 127 7.23 -12.25 8.11
N MET A 128 6.25 -11.35 7.96
CA MET A 128 6.43 -9.90 8.07
C MET A 128 5.35 -9.29 9.00
N PRO A 129 5.30 -9.66 10.27
CA PRO A 129 4.27 -9.21 11.19
C PRO A 129 4.34 -7.69 11.40
N GLN A 130 3.18 -7.07 11.52
CA GLN A 130 3.09 -5.69 11.97
C GLN A 130 3.23 -5.62 13.49
N THR A 131 3.90 -4.59 13.96
CA THR A 131 3.92 -4.24 15.39
C THR A 131 2.62 -3.54 15.78
N TYR A 132 2.33 -3.51 17.10
CA TYR A 132 1.19 -2.74 17.57
C TYR A 132 1.33 -1.23 17.26
N ASP A 133 2.55 -0.70 17.29
CA ASP A 133 2.84 0.68 16.91
C ASP A 133 2.50 0.96 15.43
N ASP A 134 2.73 0.00 14.54
CA ASP A 134 2.33 0.12 13.12
C ASP A 134 0.79 0.21 12.99
N VAL A 135 0.07 -0.58 13.80
CA VAL A 135 -1.40 -0.56 13.84
C VAL A 135 -1.90 0.78 14.38
N ILE A 136 -1.31 1.28 15.48
CA ILE A 136 -1.63 2.60 16.06
C ILE A 136 -1.41 3.70 15.02
N LYS A 137 -0.27 3.68 14.34
CA LYS A 137 0.06 4.66 13.31
C LYS A 137 -0.97 4.67 12.18
N LYS A 138 -1.39 3.49 11.74
CA LYS A 138 -2.43 3.34 10.72
C LYS A 138 -3.78 3.85 11.23
N PHE A 139 -4.16 3.50 12.46
CA PHE A 139 -5.41 3.95 13.08
C PHE A 139 -5.47 5.48 13.15
N ARG A 140 -4.43 6.13 13.67
CA ARG A 140 -4.35 7.60 13.73
C ARG A 140 -4.44 8.23 12.34
N GLY A 141 -3.74 7.66 11.34
CA GLY A 141 -3.84 8.13 9.96
C GLY A 141 -5.26 8.04 9.38
N ASN A 142 -6.02 6.99 9.74
CA ASN A 142 -7.42 6.85 9.34
C ASN A 142 -8.32 7.87 10.04
N VAL A 143 -8.07 8.13 11.33
CA VAL A 143 -8.77 9.18 12.11
C VAL A 143 -8.52 10.56 11.50
N ASP A 144 -7.28 10.87 11.15
CA ASP A 144 -6.93 12.15 10.51
C ASP A 144 -7.61 12.31 9.15
N TYR A 145 -7.70 11.22 8.38
CA TYR A 145 -8.40 11.21 7.10
C TYR A 145 -9.90 11.51 7.23
N ALA A 146 -10.54 11.10 8.33
CA ALA A 146 -11.95 11.39 8.59
C ALA A 146 -12.25 12.91 8.78
N GLY A 147 -11.23 13.72 8.99
CA GLY A 147 -11.32 15.18 9.05
C GLY A 147 -12.15 15.66 10.24
N LYS A 148 -13.25 16.37 9.98
CA LYS A 148 -14.11 16.92 11.03
C LYS A 148 -15.00 15.89 11.71
N ASN A 149 -15.27 14.77 11.02
CA ASN A 149 -16.13 13.70 11.52
C ASN A 149 -15.26 12.62 12.18
N ARG A 150 -14.56 12.98 13.25
CA ARG A 150 -13.64 12.08 13.95
C ARG A 150 -13.83 12.15 15.46
N PRO A 151 -13.48 11.10 16.19
CA PRO A 151 -13.40 11.16 17.65
C PRO A 151 -12.42 12.23 18.12
N SER A 152 -12.63 12.74 19.32
CA SER A 152 -11.65 13.64 19.97
C SER A 152 -10.31 12.93 20.18
N GLU A 153 -9.21 13.69 20.28
CA GLU A 153 -7.89 13.10 20.57
C GLU A 153 -7.90 12.30 21.88
N GLU A 154 -8.63 12.76 22.90
CA GLU A 154 -8.80 12.03 24.15
C GLU A 154 -9.49 10.68 23.92
N ASN A 155 -10.53 10.63 23.09
CA ASN A 155 -11.20 9.38 22.77
C ASN A 155 -10.32 8.46 21.93
N VAL A 156 -9.53 9.01 20.99
CA VAL A 156 -8.55 8.24 20.20
C VAL A 156 -7.53 7.56 21.11
N ASP A 157 -6.99 8.30 22.09
CA ASP A 157 -6.03 7.74 23.04
C ASP A 157 -6.65 6.66 23.91
N LYS A 158 -7.88 6.86 24.40
CA LYS A 158 -8.63 5.84 25.17
C LYS A 158 -8.91 4.59 24.33
N ILE A 159 -9.28 4.74 23.06
CA ILE A 159 -9.48 3.59 22.17
C ILE A 159 -8.18 2.79 22.04
N ILE A 160 -7.04 3.45 21.85
CA ILE A 160 -5.74 2.79 21.74
C ILE A 160 -5.39 2.06 23.05
N GLU A 161 -5.59 2.70 24.20
CA GLU A 161 -5.36 2.09 25.52
C GLU A 161 -6.21 0.84 25.72
N ILE A 162 -7.52 0.94 25.51
CA ILE A 162 -8.44 -0.20 25.65
C ILE A 162 -8.05 -1.34 24.69
N CYS A 163 -7.74 -1.01 23.42
CA CYS A 163 -7.37 -2.02 22.43
C CYS A 163 -6.01 -2.69 22.74
N SER A 164 -5.10 -2.01 23.45
CA SER A 164 -3.82 -2.60 23.86
C SER A 164 -3.95 -3.71 24.89
N GLU A 165 -5.03 -3.69 25.67
CA GLU A 165 -5.36 -4.64 26.73
C GLU A 165 -6.81 -5.13 26.60
N LEU A 166 -7.25 -5.43 25.38
CA LEU A 166 -8.64 -5.75 25.07
C LEU A 166 -9.17 -6.95 25.84
N ASP A 167 -8.30 -7.90 26.20
CA ASP A 167 -8.60 -9.06 27.03
C ASP A 167 -9.00 -8.69 28.48
N LYS A 168 -8.65 -7.47 28.93
CA LYS A 168 -9.02 -6.93 30.24
C LYS A 168 -10.25 -6.02 30.21
N CYS A 169 -10.77 -5.74 29.01
CA CYS A 169 -11.94 -4.88 28.84
C CYS A 169 -13.21 -5.62 29.26
N GLU A 170 -13.89 -5.16 30.32
CA GLU A 170 -15.13 -5.79 30.81
C GLU A 170 -16.31 -5.61 29.85
N ASP A 171 -16.37 -4.48 29.14
CA ASP A 171 -17.45 -4.16 28.22
C ASP A 171 -16.94 -3.46 26.96
N VAL A 172 -16.81 -4.22 25.87
CA VAL A 172 -16.31 -3.71 24.59
C VAL A 172 -17.23 -2.65 23.94
N ARG A 173 -18.49 -2.49 24.44
CA ARG A 173 -19.42 -1.47 23.92
C ARG A 173 -18.92 -0.05 24.15
N ILE A 174 -18.03 0.15 25.12
CA ILE A 174 -17.37 1.44 25.37
C ILE A 174 -16.65 1.96 24.11
N LEU A 175 -16.10 1.07 23.26
CA LEU A 175 -15.46 1.48 22.01
C LEU A 175 -16.44 2.18 21.06
N ASN A 176 -17.71 1.74 21.03
CA ASN A 176 -18.73 2.40 20.22
C ASN A 176 -19.04 3.80 20.74
N GLU A 177 -19.07 3.98 22.05
CA GLU A 177 -19.31 5.29 22.67
C GLU A 177 -18.18 6.27 22.39
N LEU A 178 -16.93 5.78 22.39
CA LEU A 178 -15.75 6.59 22.09
C LEU A 178 -15.61 6.96 20.61
N MET A 179 -16.24 6.20 19.70
CA MET A 179 -16.23 6.46 18.25
C MET A 179 -17.33 7.43 17.79
N VAL A 180 -18.18 7.91 18.68
CA VAL A 180 -19.22 8.91 18.35
C VAL A 180 -18.59 10.30 18.33
N TRP A 181 -18.94 11.12 17.30
CA TRP A 181 -18.50 12.49 17.08
C TRP A 181 -19.67 13.43 16.80
#